data_25d0a88b5b720425bc87372a165a7d89
#
_entry.id   25d0a88b5b720425bc87372a165a7d89
#
_cell.length_a   1.000
_cell.length_b   1.000
_cell.length_c   1.000
_cell.angle_alpha   90.00
_cell.angle_beta   90.00
_cell.angle_gamma   90.00
#
_symmetry.space_group_name_H-M   'P 1'
#
loop_
_entity.id
_entity.type
_entity.pdbx_description
1 polymer ?
#
loop_
_entity_poly.entity_id
_entity_poly.type
_entity_poly.pdbx_seq_one_letter_code
_entity_poly.pdbx_strand_id
1 'polypeptide(L)'
;GPEAAGRVDIRAGRIAATGRPFVEVADRGSGVDPAQAERIFEPFFTSGSGGTGLGLFISRELCQTNGALLLYEPRPGGGSIFRVIFADPSRWID
;
A
#
# COMPACT_ATOMS: atom_id res chain seq x y z
N GLY A 1 -1.65 -7.67 22.04
CA GLY A 1 -0.54 -7.25 22.92
C GLY A 1 0.54 -6.51 22.15
N PRO A 2 1.58 -6.05 22.85
CA PRO A 2 2.66 -5.29 22.22
C PRO A 2 3.34 -6.06 21.08
N GLU A 3 3.45 -7.36 21.19
CA GLU A 3 4.08 -8.18 20.17
C GLU A 3 3.27 -8.17 18.88
N ALA A 4 1.95 -8.21 18.97
CA ALA A 4 1.08 -8.14 17.80
C ALA A 4 1.18 -6.78 17.12
N ALA A 5 1.30 -5.70 17.90
CA ALA A 5 1.41 -4.35 17.35
C ALA A 5 2.70 -4.15 16.54
N GLY A 6 3.78 -4.84 16.92
CA GLY A 6 5.04 -4.74 16.18
C GLY A 6 5.16 -5.68 15.00
N ARG A 7 4.14 -6.46 14.71
CA ARG A 7 4.20 -7.47 13.67
C ARG A 7 3.82 -6.90 12.31
N VAL A 8 4.60 -7.27 11.31
CA VAL A 8 4.32 -6.92 9.91
C VAL A 8 4.25 -8.23 9.14
N ASP A 9 3.20 -8.40 8.37
CA ASP A 9 3.01 -9.57 7.52
C ASP A 9 3.22 -9.16 6.07
N ILE A 10 4.02 -9.93 5.35
CA ILE A 10 4.27 -9.70 3.93
C ILE A 10 3.74 -10.89 3.17
N ARG A 11 2.97 -10.62 2.13
CA ARG A 11 2.38 -11.64 1.28
C ARG A 11 2.62 -11.30 -0.17
N ALA A 12 2.88 -12.31 -0.99
CA ALA A 12 3.04 -12.16 -2.43
C ALA A 12 2.22 -13.23 -3.15
N GLY A 13 1.77 -12.91 -4.34
CA GLY A 13 0.96 -13.83 -5.11
C GLY A 13 0.56 -13.23 -6.45
N ARG A 14 -0.53 -13.76 -7.01
CA ARG A 14 -1.10 -13.24 -8.25
C ARG A 14 -2.58 -12.97 -8.06
N ILE A 15 -3.04 -11.89 -8.68
CA ILE A 15 -4.47 -11.55 -8.70
C ILE A 15 -5.17 -12.59 -9.58
N ALA A 16 -6.17 -13.27 -9.03
CA ALA A 16 -6.82 -14.38 -9.75
C ALA A 16 -7.45 -13.93 -11.07
N ALA A 17 -8.08 -12.76 -11.08
CA ALA A 17 -8.81 -12.28 -12.26
C ALA A 17 -7.89 -11.87 -13.40
N THR A 18 -6.67 -11.42 -13.11
CA THR A 18 -5.78 -10.83 -14.12
C THR A 18 -4.45 -11.55 -14.28
N GLY A 19 -4.07 -12.37 -13.31
CA GLY A 19 -2.75 -13.00 -13.27
C GLY A 19 -1.62 -12.05 -12.88
N ARG A 20 -1.92 -10.77 -12.59
CA ARG A 20 -0.89 -9.79 -12.25
C ARG A 20 -0.26 -10.12 -10.90
N PRO A 21 1.07 -10.06 -10.80
CA PRO A 21 1.73 -10.29 -9.51
C PRO A 21 1.43 -9.15 -8.55
N PHE A 22 1.42 -9.47 -7.27
CA PHE A 22 1.30 -8.44 -6.23
C PHE A 22 2.18 -8.78 -5.03
N VAL A 23 2.51 -7.74 -4.29
CA VAL A 23 3.11 -7.85 -2.95
C VAL A 23 2.29 -6.95 -2.03
N GLU A 24 1.96 -7.45 -0.85
CA GLU A 24 1.29 -6.64 0.14
C GLU A 24 2.00 -6.68 1.48
N VAL A 25 1.92 -5.56 2.18
CA VAL A 25 2.47 -5.40 3.53
C VAL A 25 1.32 -5.01 4.44
N ALA A 26 1.08 -5.82 5.45
CA ALA A 26 0.01 -5.58 6.42
C ALA A 26 0.63 -5.34 7.80
N ASP A 27 0.29 -4.22 8.42
CA ASP A 27 0.71 -3.94 9.79
C ASP A 27 -0.49 -4.04 10.73
N ARG A 28 -0.21 -3.99 12.04
CA ARG A 28 -1.22 -4.07 13.08
C ARG A 28 -1.23 -2.81 13.93
N GLY A 29 -0.87 -1.68 13.34
CA GLY A 29 -0.88 -0.39 14.00
C GLY A 29 -2.28 0.18 14.13
N SER A 30 -2.35 1.49 14.34
CA SER A 30 -3.62 2.19 14.52
C SER A 30 -4.43 2.32 13.23
N GLY A 31 -3.81 2.09 12.08
CA GLY A 31 -4.45 2.27 10.80
C GLY A 31 -4.56 3.74 10.40
N VAL A 32 -5.36 3.99 9.39
CA VAL A 32 -5.64 5.32 8.86
C VAL A 32 -7.09 5.68 9.21
N ASP A 33 -7.29 6.90 9.69
CA ASP A 33 -8.64 7.41 9.93
C ASP A 33 -9.44 7.30 8.62
N PRO A 34 -10.61 6.62 8.62
CA PRO A 34 -11.41 6.48 7.41
C PRO A 34 -11.75 7.81 6.73
N ALA A 35 -11.88 8.88 7.50
CA ALA A 35 -12.15 10.21 6.95
C ALA A 35 -10.97 10.76 6.15
N GLN A 36 -9.78 10.21 6.33
CA GLN A 36 -8.56 10.67 5.68
C GLN A 36 -8.01 9.67 4.67
N ALA A 37 -8.61 8.49 4.56
CA ALA A 37 -8.06 7.39 3.77
C ALA A 37 -7.85 7.77 2.29
N GLU A 38 -8.71 8.61 1.74
CA GLU A 38 -8.56 9.04 0.34
C GLU A 38 -7.44 10.06 0.15
N ARG A 39 -6.95 10.65 1.23
CA ARG A 39 -5.96 11.72 1.18
C ARG A 39 -4.54 11.28 1.44
N ILE A 40 -4.34 10.03 1.86
CA ILE A 40 -3.00 9.59 2.32
C ILE A 40 -1.94 9.62 1.22
N PHE A 41 -2.37 9.64 -0.04
CA PHE A 41 -1.45 9.72 -1.19
C PHE A 41 -1.25 11.14 -1.70
N GLU A 42 -1.93 12.14 -1.12
CA GLU A 42 -1.73 13.53 -1.52
C GLU A 42 -0.36 14.02 -1.05
N PRO A 43 0.33 14.84 -1.87
CA PRO A 43 1.61 15.38 -1.43
C PRO A 43 1.43 16.26 -0.19
N PHE A 44 2.37 16.13 0.74
CA PHE A 44 2.42 16.88 2.00
C PHE A 44 1.32 16.55 3.00
N PHE A 45 0.48 15.55 2.72
CA PHE A 45 -0.50 15.13 3.71
C PHE A 45 0.17 14.24 4.77
N THR A 46 0.00 14.59 6.03
CA THR A 46 0.46 13.77 7.16
C THR A 46 -0.65 13.65 8.19
N SER A 47 -0.57 12.60 8.99
CA SER A 47 -1.50 12.39 10.10
C SER A 47 -0.98 13.00 11.41
N GLY A 48 -0.05 13.95 11.33
CA GLY A 48 0.47 14.62 12.49
C GLY A 48 1.68 13.96 13.15
N SER A 49 2.27 12.97 12.53
CA SER A 49 3.37 12.22 13.12
C SER A 49 4.76 12.74 12.73
N GLY A 50 4.85 13.93 12.13
CA GLY A 50 6.13 14.57 11.89
C GLY A 50 6.83 14.17 10.59
N GLY A 51 6.21 13.41 9.72
CA GLY A 51 6.77 13.10 8.41
C GLY A 51 6.60 14.25 7.43
N THR A 52 7.22 14.14 6.25
CA THR A 52 7.11 15.15 5.20
C THR A 52 5.79 15.09 4.43
N GLY A 53 5.10 13.95 4.49
CA GLY A 53 3.90 13.74 3.69
C GLY A 53 4.19 13.46 2.22
N LEU A 54 5.43 13.17 1.87
CA LEU A 54 5.83 12.90 0.49
C LEU A 54 6.05 11.43 0.18
N GLY A 55 6.27 10.59 1.21
CA GLY A 55 6.63 9.18 0.99
C GLY A 55 5.61 8.41 0.17
N LEU A 56 4.34 8.43 0.57
CA LEU A 56 3.29 7.71 -0.14
C LEU A 56 3.01 8.33 -1.51
N PHE A 57 3.05 9.66 -1.60
CA PHE A 57 2.89 10.33 -2.88
C PHE A 57 3.95 9.88 -3.87
N ILE A 58 5.22 9.93 -3.48
CA ILE A 58 6.33 9.53 -4.35
C ILE A 58 6.23 8.04 -4.71
N SER A 59 5.91 7.21 -3.72
CA SER A 59 5.80 5.76 -3.95
C SER A 59 4.73 5.44 -4.99
N ARG A 60 3.57 6.10 -4.91
CA ARG A 60 2.51 5.88 -5.88
C ARG A 60 2.92 6.38 -7.27
N GLU A 61 3.58 7.54 -7.35
CA GLU A 61 4.06 8.07 -8.62
C GLU A 61 5.06 7.11 -9.28
N LEU A 62 5.98 6.56 -8.51
CA LEU A 62 6.95 5.59 -9.02
C LEU A 62 6.27 4.32 -9.50
N CYS A 63 5.28 3.83 -8.74
CA CYS A 63 4.51 2.66 -9.16
C CYS A 63 3.83 2.93 -10.50
N GLN A 64 3.11 4.03 -10.61
CA GLN A 64 2.36 4.36 -11.82
C GLN A 64 3.29 4.54 -13.03
N THR A 65 4.44 5.16 -12.84
CA THR A 65 5.43 5.30 -13.90
C THR A 65 5.91 3.94 -14.43
N ASN A 66 5.90 2.93 -13.57
CA ASN A 66 6.35 1.58 -13.92
C ASN A 66 5.18 0.63 -14.23
N GLY A 67 3.99 1.16 -14.46
CA GLY A 67 2.84 0.34 -14.79
C GLY A 67 2.25 -0.43 -13.61
N ALA A 68 2.65 -0.10 -12.40
CA ALA A 68 2.14 -0.73 -11.19
C ALA A 68 1.12 0.17 -10.50
N LEU A 69 0.36 -0.43 -9.58
CA LEU A 69 -0.61 0.28 -8.75
C LEU A 69 -0.21 0.13 -7.30
N LEU A 70 -0.27 1.21 -6.55
CA LEU A 70 -0.11 1.17 -5.10
C LEU A 70 -1.46 1.49 -4.47
N LEU A 71 -1.96 0.55 -3.68
CA LEU A 71 -3.28 0.63 -3.08
C LEU A 71 -3.18 0.52 -1.57
N TYR A 72 -4.11 1.15 -0.90
CA TYR A 72 -4.30 1.06 0.54
C TYR A 72 -5.67 0.47 0.84
N GLU A 73 -5.73 -0.40 1.85
CA GLU A 73 -7.01 -0.78 2.44
C GLU A 73 -6.83 -1.00 3.94
N PRO A 74 -7.89 -0.77 4.73
CA PRO A 74 -7.81 -1.06 6.16
C PRO A 74 -7.68 -2.57 6.38
N ARG A 75 -6.84 -2.94 7.34
CA ARG A 75 -6.67 -4.33 7.71
C ARG A 75 -7.84 -4.77 8.58
N PRO A 76 -8.50 -5.90 8.26
CA PRO A 76 -9.53 -6.44 9.16
C PRO A 76 -8.96 -6.69 10.55
N GLY A 77 -9.62 -6.16 11.56
CA GLY A 77 -9.16 -6.27 12.95
C GLY A 77 -8.22 -5.18 13.40
N GLY A 78 -7.87 -4.24 12.53
CA GLY A 78 -7.02 -3.09 12.86
C GLY A 78 -5.70 -3.09 12.13
N GLY A 79 -5.26 -1.89 11.75
CA GLY A 79 -4.03 -1.69 11.02
C GLY A 79 -4.25 -1.35 9.56
N SER A 80 -3.20 -1.46 8.78
CA SER A 80 -3.20 -1.04 7.36
C SER A 80 -2.63 -2.12 6.47
N ILE A 81 -3.14 -2.18 5.24
CA ILE A 81 -2.57 -3.01 4.19
C ILE A 81 -2.20 -2.10 3.03
N PHE A 82 -0.94 -2.16 2.61
CA PHE A 82 -0.48 -1.52 1.38
C PHE A 82 -0.13 -2.61 0.38
N ARG A 83 -0.70 -2.52 -0.81
CA ARG A 83 -0.51 -3.54 -1.84
C ARG A 83 0.02 -2.90 -3.11
N VAL A 84 1.09 -3.49 -3.66
CA VAL A 84 1.59 -3.12 -4.98
C VAL A 84 1.17 -4.21 -5.95
N ILE A 85 0.42 -3.83 -6.98
CA ILE A 85 0.05 -4.74 -8.05
C ILE A 85 0.92 -4.38 -9.25
N PHE A 86 1.76 -5.32 -9.67
CA PHE A 86 2.72 -5.08 -10.74
C PHE A 86 2.05 -5.19 -12.10
N ALA A 87 2.70 -4.64 -13.10
CA ALA A 87 2.25 -4.77 -14.47
C ALA A 87 2.22 -6.24 -14.88
N ASP A 88 1.34 -6.57 -15.82
CA ASP A 88 1.28 -7.91 -16.39
C ASP A 88 2.56 -8.15 -17.20
N PRO A 89 3.42 -9.12 -16.79
CA PRO A 89 4.67 -9.35 -17.53
C PRO A 89 4.48 -9.68 -19.00
N SER A 90 3.36 -10.28 -19.37
CA SER A 90 3.10 -10.66 -20.75
C SER A 90 2.90 -9.45 -21.67
N ARG A 91 2.61 -8.28 -21.08
CA ARG A 91 2.42 -7.05 -21.87
C ARG A 91 3.72 -6.30 -22.13
N TRP A 92 4.82 -6.80 -21.60
CA TRP A 92 6.14 -6.19 -21.80
C TRP A 92 6.89 -6.83 -22.95
N ILE A 93 6.31 -7.85 -23.56
CA ILE A 93 6.90 -8.58 -24.67
C ILE A 93 6.21 -8.10 -25.94
N ASP A 94 6.95 -7.44 -26.77
CA ASP A 94 6.45 -6.98 -28.07
C ASP A 94 6.72 -8.02 -29.16
#